data_140a608c2e1468c33a5ce967180bcfd4
#
_entry.id   140a608c2e1468c33a5ce967180bcfd4
#
_cell.length_a   1.000
_cell.length_b   1.000
_cell.length_c   1.000
_cell.angle_alpha   90.00
_cell.angle_beta   90.00
_cell.angle_gamma   90.00
#
_symmetry.space_group_name_H-M   'P 1'
#
loop_
_entity.id
_entity.type
_entity.pdbx_description
1 polymer ?
#
loop_
_entity_poly.entity_id
_entity_poly.type
_entity_poly.pdbx_seq_one_letter_code
_entity_poly.pdbx_strand_id
1 'polypeptide(L)'
;MDFEGLLKDNGIKVTPLRLRILGILQSFNEPLNYDEILSRIEANKTTFYRCMDLFESKGLVLKTQNDRKSFYELAIEARAYFICDVCHKRTNIDMPNLKQNHVKSVVVKGICDDCF
;
A
#
# COMPACT_ATOMS: atom_id res chain seq x y z
N MET A 1 0.85 0.71 -15.87
CA MET A 1 2.09 1.20 -15.24
C MET A 1 3.22 0.23 -15.52
N ASP A 2 4.38 0.74 -15.84
CA ASP A 2 5.56 -0.08 -16.16
C ASP A 2 6.35 -0.41 -14.88
N PHE A 3 6.04 -1.54 -14.28
CA PHE A 3 6.72 -1.98 -13.06
C PHE A 3 8.17 -2.41 -13.31
N GLU A 4 8.48 -2.92 -14.51
CA GLU A 4 9.86 -3.26 -14.84
C GLU A 4 10.75 -2.01 -14.83
N GLY A 5 10.31 -0.95 -15.49
CA GLY A 5 11.01 0.33 -15.49
C GLY A 5 11.14 0.91 -14.10
N LEU A 6 10.07 0.82 -13.30
CA LEU A 6 10.07 1.30 -11.92
C LEU A 6 11.12 0.59 -11.07
N LEU A 7 11.21 -0.73 -11.16
CA LEU A 7 12.20 -1.51 -10.43
C LEU A 7 13.63 -1.16 -10.86
N LYS A 8 13.86 -1.07 -12.17
CA LYS A 8 15.17 -0.69 -12.73
C LYS A 8 15.60 0.69 -12.27
N ASP A 9 14.70 1.66 -12.30
CA ASP A 9 14.97 3.03 -11.88
C ASP A 9 15.35 3.13 -10.41
N ASN A 10 14.90 2.17 -9.59
CA ASN A 10 15.22 2.11 -8.17
C ASN A 10 16.35 1.14 -7.83
N GLY A 11 17.05 0.63 -8.84
CA GLY A 11 18.16 -0.29 -8.63
C GLY A 11 17.75 -1.66 -8.11
N ILE A 12 16.51 -2.08 -8.38
CA ILE A 12 15.97 -3.37 -7.94
C ILE A 12 15.96 -4.32 -9.12
N LYS A 13 16.52 -5.53 -8.93
CA LYS A 13 16.47 -6.56 -9.95
C LYS A 13 15.03 -6.97 -10.25
N VAL A 14 14.67 -7.03 -11.52
CA VAL A 14 13.35 -7.47 -11.97
C VAL A 14 13.24 -9.00 -11.80
N THR A 15 12.25 -9.44 -11.06
CA THR A 15 11.92 -10.86 -10.91
C THR A 15 10.42 -11.06 -11.08
N PRO A 16 9.96 -12.26 -11.50
CA PRO A 16 8.52 -12.52 -11.63
C PRO A 16 7.75 -12.27 -10.33
N LEU A 17 8.32 -12.66 -9.19
CA LEU A 17 7.68 -12.46 -7.88
C LEU A 17 7.48 -10.97 -7.57
N ARG A 18 8.50 -10.16 -7.79
CA ARG A 18 8.43 -8.71 -7.53
C ARG A 18 7.40 -8.03 -8.41
N LEU A 19 7.35 -8.38 -9.68
CA LEU A 19 6.33 -7.85 -10.60
C LEU A 19 4.94 -8.27 -10.18
N ARG A 20 4.77 -9.52 -9.74
CA ARG A 20 3.47 -10.03 -9.32
C ARG A 20 2.96 -9.33 -8.05
N ILE A 21 3.81 -9.11 -7.06
CA ILE A 21 3.44 -8.39 -5.85
C ILE A 21 2.97 -6.97 -6.19
N LEU A 22 3.73 -6.24 -7.00
CA LEU A 22 3.35 -4.88 -7.40
C LEU A 22 2.04 -4.88 -8.18
N GLY A 23 1.84 -5.84 -9.06
CA GLY A 23 0.59 -6.00 -9.82
C GLY A 23 -0.61 -6.27 -8.92
N ILE A 24 -0.45 -7.10 -7.90
CA ILE A 24 -1.51 -7.38 -6.93
C ILE A 24 -1.88 -6.11 -6.16
N LEU A 25 -0.90 -5.39 -5.67
CA LEU A 25 -1.14 -4.15 -4.93
C LEU A 25 -1.83 -3.10 -5.81
N GLN A 26 -1.50 -3.04 -7.10
CA GLN A 26 -2.15 -2.11 -8.03
C GLN A 26 -3.60 -2.49 -8.30
N SER A 27 -3.91 -3.78 -8.34
CA SER A 27 -5.25 -4.29 -8.67
C SER A 27 -6.31 -3.95 -7.61
N PHE A 28 -5.88 -3.64 -6.40
CA PHE A 28 -6.79 -3.33 -5.29
C PHE A 28 -6.66 -1.86 -4.91
N ASN A 29 -7.80 -1.20 -4.71
CA ASN A 29 -7.86 0.21 -4.31
C ASN A 29 -7.74 0.41 -2.80
N GLU A 30 -7.28 -0.60 -2.09
CA GLU A 30 -7.14 -0.56 -0.63
C GLU A 30 -5.87 -1.31 -0.22
N PRO A 31 -5.27 -0.96 0.93
CA PRO A 31 -4.16 -1.73 1.45
C PRO A 31 -4.53 -3.18 1.71
N LEU A 32 -3.61 -4.08 1.44
CA LEU A 32 -3.79 -5.51 1.65
C LEU A 32 -2.89 -5.97 2.80
N ASN A 33 -3.40 -6.89 3.62
CA ASN A 33 -2.59 -7.49 4.66
C ASN A 33 -1.74 -8.65 4.10
N TYR A 34 -0.86 -9.17 4.96
CA TYR A 34 0.04 -10.27 4.63
C TYR A 34 -0.70 -11.47 4.04
N ASP A 35 -1.76 -11.93 4.70
CA ASP A 35 -2.49 -13.12 4.27
C ASP A 35 -3.15 -12.94 2.91
N GLU A 36 -3.70 -11.77 2.65
CA GLU A 36 -4.35 -11.46 1.38
C GLU A 36 -3.36 -11.48 0.21
N ILE A 37 -2.16 -10.96 0.43
CA ILE A 37 -1.13 -10.96 -0.61
C ILE A 37 -0.54 -12.36 -0.78
N LEU A 38 -0.18 -13.00 0.33
CA LEU A 38 0.49 -14.30 0.30
C LEU A 38 -0.38 -15.38 -0.36
N SER A 39 -1.70 -15.32 -0.19
CA SER A 39 -2.63 -16.26 -0.81
C SER A 39 -2.62 -16.19 -2.34
N ARG A 40 -2.09 -15.12 -2.91
CA ARG A 40 -2.07 -14.89 -4.37
C ARG A 40 -0.70 -15.07 -5.01
N ILE A 41 0.31 -15.42 -4.21
CA ILE A 41 1.68 -15.62 -4.71
C ILE A 41 2.20 -17.00 -4.27
N GLU A 42 3.19 -17.49 -5.01
CA GLU A 42 3.89 -18.73 -4.66
C GLU A 42 5.25 -18.35 -4.05
N ALA A 43 5.23 -18.03 -2.76
CA ALA A 43 6.44 -17.68 -2.03
C ALA A 43 6.24 -17.97 -0.55
N ASN A 44 7.35 -18.24 0.14
CA ASN A 44 7.29 -18.41 1.57
C ASN A 44 7.30 -17.05 2.27
N LYS A 45 7.01 -17.08 3.56
CA LYS A 45 6.92 -15.90 4.42
C LYS A 45 8.19 -15.05 4.41
N THR A 46 9.35 -15.71 4.48
CA THR A 46 10.65 -15.02 4.52
C THR A 46 10.89 -14.24 3.22
N THR A 47 10.64 -14.89 2.08
CA THR A 47 10.80 -14.25 0.76
C THR A 47 9.86 -13.07 0.61
N PHE A 48 8.61 -13.23 1.04
CA PHE A 48 7.62 -12.14 1.02
C PHE A 48 8.11 -10.93 1.80
N TYR A 49 8.51 -11.12 3.06
CA TYR A 49 8.96 -9.99 3.90
C TYR A 49 10.21 -9.32 3.36
N ARG A 50 11.14 -10.09 2.79
CA ARG A 50 12.33 -9.51 2.15
C ARG A 50 11.96 -8.61 0.98
N CYS A 51 10.99 -9.03 0.14
CA CYS A 51 10.49 -8.20 -0.96
C CYS A 51 9.83 -6.92 -0.45
N MET A 52 8.97 -7.05 0.57
CA MET A 52 8.25 -5.89 1.10
C MET A 52 9.19 -4.91 1.79
N ASP A 53 10.17 -5.39 2.54
CA ASP A 53 11.18 -4.54 3.18
C ASP A 53 11.99 -3.76 2.14
N LEU A 54 12.36 -4.43 1.05
CA LEU A 54 13.07 -3.79 -0.05
C LEU A 54 12.20 -2.70 -0.70
N PHE A 55 10.96 -3.00 -1.02
CA PHE A 55 10.04 -2.04 -1.63
C PHE A 55 9.79 -0.86 -0.71
N GLU A 56 9.61 -1.11 0.58
CA GLU A 56 9.40 -0.06 1.58
C GLU A 56 10.63 0.84 1.68
N SER A 57 11.83 0.27 1.70
CA SER A 57 13.08 1.02 1.78
C SER A 57 13.30 1.93 0.58
N LYS A 58 12.76 1.56 -0.59
CA LYS A 58 12.85 2.36 -1.82
C LYS A 58 11.65 3.30 -2.00
N GLY A 59 10.72 3.32 -1.06
CA GLY A 59 9.55 4.19 -1.14
C GLY A 59 8.50 3.75 -2.15
N LEU A 60 8.52 2.49 -2.59
CA LEU A 60 7.55 1.96 -3.54
C LEU A 60 6.28 1.44 -2.87
N VAL A 61 6.40 1.03 -1.63
CA VAL A 61 5.31 0.45 -0.84
C VAL A 61 5.23 1.17 0.49
N LEU A 62 4.03 1.48 0.92
CA LEU A 62 3.74 2.04 2.23
C LEU A 62 3.19 0.93 3.12
N LYS A 63 3.78 0.78 4.30
CA LYS A 63 3.33 -0.16 5.32
C LYS A 63 2.62 0.62 6.42
N THR A 64 1.41 0.21 6.76
CA THR A 64 0.67 0.76 7.88
C THR A 64 0.26 -0.37 8.83
N GLN A 65 0.11 -0.05 10.11
CA GLN A 65 -0.34 -1.02 11.11
C GLN A 65 -1.69 -0.60 11.65
N ASN A 66 -2.61 -1.56 11.73
CA ASN A 66 -3.94 -1.35 12.27
C ASN A 66 -4.39 -2.67 12.93
N ASP A 67 -4.83 -2.60 14.19
CA ASP A 67 -5.29 -3.78 14.97
C ASP A 67 -4.28 -4.93 14.95
N ARG A 68 -2.99 -4.62 15.15
CA ARG A 68 -1.89 -5.59 15.18
C ARG A 68 -1.60 -6.26 13.82
N LYS A 69 -2.21 -5.77 12.74
CA LYS A 69 -1.94 -6.26 11.38
C LYS A 69 -1.19 -5.22 10.59
N SER A 70 -0.28 -5.68 9.76
CA SER A 70 0.41 -4.82 8.80
C SER A 70 -0.33 -4.86 7.47
N PHE A 71 -0.54 -3.68 6.89
CA PHE A 71 -1.16 -3.51 5.58
C PHE A 71 -0.18 -2.85 4.64
N TYR A 72 -0.23 -3.23 3.39
CA TYR A 72 0.68 -2.73 2.36
C TYR A 72 -0.09 -2.15 1.20
N GLU A 73 0.38 -1.03 0.67
CA GLU A 73 -0.17 -0.41 -0.53
C GLU A 73 0.94 0.23 -1.33
N LEU A 74 0.68 0.47 -2.63
CA LEU A 74 1.64 1.19 -3.46
C LEU A 74 1.73 2.64 -2.99
N ALA A 75 2.96 3.14 -2.86
CA ALA A 75 3.25 4.51 -2.45
C ALA A 75 3.66 5.40 -3.63
N ILE A 76 3.36 4.96 -4.84
CA ILE A 76 3.77 5.64 -6.08
C ILE A 76 2.87 6.85 -6.33
N GLU A 77 1.59 6.75 -5.97
CA GLU A 77 0.62 7.83 -6.10
C GLU A 77 0.17 8.30 -4.73
N ALA A 78 -0.02 9.60 -4.59
CA ALA A 78 -0.55 10.16 -3.35
C ALA A 78 -2.02 9.74 -3.17
N ARG A 79 -2.38 9.30 -1.98
CA ARG A 79 -3.73 8.84 -1.66
C ARG A 79 -4.20 9.43 -0.35
N ALA A 80 -5.50 9.71 -0.27
CA ALA A 80 -6.15 10.17 0.95
C ALA A 80 -7.36 9.29 1.26
N TYR A 81 -7.53 8.96 2.54
CA TYR A 81 -8.61 8.09 3.00
C TYR A 81 -9.31 8.70 4.21
N PHE A 82 -10.61 8.45 4.29
CA PHE A 82 -11.38 8.65 5.50
C PHE A 82 -11.62 7.29 6.15
N ILE A 83 -11.38 7.18 7.46
CA ILE A 83 -11.62 5.96 8.22
C ILE A 83 -12.63 6.26 9.33
N CYS A 84 -13.74 5.50 9.36
CA CYS A 84 -14.71 5.62 10.42
C CYS A 84 -14.20 4.96 11.70
N ASP A 85 -14.22 5.69 12.82
CA ASP A 85 -13.77 5.15 14.11
C ASP A 85 -14.73 4.10 14.69
N VAL A 86 -15.96 4.05 14.21
CA VAL A 86 -16.98 3.11 14.69
C VAL A 86 -17.00 1.82 13.88
N CYS A 87 -17.23 1.89 12.59
CA CYS A 87 -17.36 0.72 11.72
C CYS A 87 -16.06 0.36 11.00
N HIS A 88 -15.04 1.19 11.08
CA HIS A 88 -13.73 1.02 10.43
C HIS A 88 -13.78 0.98 8.91
N LYS A 89 -14.89 1.42 8.31
CA LYS A 89 -15.01 1.52 6.86
C LYS A 89 -14.05 2.59 6.34
N ARG A 90 -13.33 2.26 5.27
CA ARG A 90 -12.45 3.21 4.61
C ARG A 90 -13.07 3.72 3.32
N THR A 91 -12.99 5.02 3.11
CA THR A 91 -13.50 5.68 1.92
C THR A 91 -12.39 6.55 1.34
N ASN A 92 -12.20 6.48 0.02
CA ASN A 92 -11.26 7.36 -0.66
C ASN A 92 -11.82 8.78 -0.67
N ILE A 93 -10.96 9.74 -0.39
CA ILE A 93 -11.31 11.17 -0.44
C ILE A 93 -10.31 11.90 -1.34
N ASP A 94 -10.65 13.11 -1.73
CA ASP A 94 -9.74 13.94 -2.51
C ASP A 94 -8.52 14.33 -1.69
N MET A 95 -7.34 14.29 -2.31
CA MET A 95 -6.09 14.67 -1.65
C MET A 95 -6.11 16.15 -1.30
N PRO A 96 -5.93 16.51 -0.02
CA PRO A 96 -5.82 17.92 0.38
C PRO A 96 -4.58 18.55 -0.25
N ASN A 97 -4.65 19.85 -0.52
CA ASN A 97 -3.52 20.59 -1.05
C ASN A 97 -2.54 20.94 0.07
N LEU A 98 -1.50 20.13 0.22
CA LEU A 98 -0.46 20.31 1.23
C LEU A 98 0.81 20.83 0.55
N LYS A 99 0.88 22.13 0.33
CA LYS A 99 1.86 22.79 -0.54
C LYS A 99 3.33 22.68 -0.12
N GLN A 100 3.62 22.35 1.12
CA GLN A 100 4.98 22.43 1.66
C GLN A 100 5.70 21.10 1.73
N ASN A 101 5.02 19.99 1.45
CA ASN A 101 5.56 18.65 1.65
C ASN A 101 5.20 17.70 0.50
N HIS A 102 6.07 16.75 0.25
CA HIS A 102 5.79 15.65 -0.67
C HIS A 102 5.00 14.58 0.08
N VAL A 103 3.69 14.73 0.16
CA VAL A 103 2.81 13.84 0.93
C VAL A 103 2.42 12.64 0.08
N LYS A 104 2.64 11.43 0.59
CA LYS A 104 2.28 10.17 -0.07
C LYS A 104 0.92 9.65 0.37
N SER A 105 0.54 9.89 1.62
CA SER A 105 -0.71 9.39 2.16
C SER A 105 -1.25 10.33 3.21
N VAL A 106 -2.57 10.48 3.23
CA VAL A 106 -3.29 11.23 4.25
C VAL A 106 -4.42 10.36 4.78
N VAL A 107 -4.52 10.24 6.10
CA VAL A 107 -5.58 9.50 6.75
C VAL A 107 -6.40 10.47 7.60
N VAL A 108 -7.69 10.57 7.33
CA VAL A 108 -8.63 11.37 8.10
C VAL A 108 -9.54 10.42 8.88
N LYS A 109 -9.62 10.64 10.19
CA LYS A 109 -10.46 9.80 11.06
C LYS A 109 -11.67 10.58 11.53
N GLY A 110 -12.80 9.91 11.64
CA GLY A 110 -14.04 10.50 12.11
C GLY A 110 -15.13 9.46 12.17
N ILE A 111 -16.38 9.90 12.06
CA ILE A 111 -17.55 9.03 12.09
C ILE A 111 -18.27 9.18 10.76
N CYS A 112 -18.49 8.07 10.04
CA CYS A 112 -19.20 8.10 8.76
C CYS A 112 -20.70 8.41 8.96
N ASP A 113 -21.36 8.81 7.87
CA ASP A 113 -22.77 9.17 7.92
C ASP A 113 -23.66 8.04 8.44
N ASP A 114 -23.32 6.79 8.13
CA ASP A 114 -24.09 5.62 8.57
C ASP A 114 -23.97 5.38 10.08
N CYS A 115 -22.86 5.81 10.71
CA CYS A 115 -22.62 5.61 12.13
C CYS A 115 -22.96 6.86 12.95
N PHE A 116 -23.08 8.01 12.31
CA PHE A 116 -23.40 9.28 12.94
C PHE A 116 -24.88 9.37 13.23
#